data_b83961ccd0fff9b59a480a178755b9ab
#
_entry.id   b83961ccd0fff9b59a480a178755b9ab
#
_cell.length_a   1.000
_cell.length_b   1.000
_cell.length_c   1.000
_cell.angle_alpha   90.00
_cell.angle_beta   90.00
_cell.angle_gamma   90.00
#
_symmetry.space_group_name_H-M   'P 1'
#
loop_
_entity.id
_entity.type
_entity.pdbx_description
1 polymer ?
#
loop_
_entity_poly.entity_id
_entity_poly.type
_entity_poly.pdbx_seq_one_letter_code
_entity_poly.pdbx_strand_id
1 'polypeptide(L)'
;RRLAYVKPRIGENRFGGDSITYEGIGTGRKWERLETYSGKLVENIVQATARDLLFYSMQTLSQYFIVGHIHDEMIIECPKDTKLDEICQQMAITPDWAKGLLLRADGYECSFYKKD
;
A
#
# COMPACT_ATOMS: atom_id res chain seq x y z
N ARG A 1 10.39 -6.60 -2.72
CA ARG A 1 9.82 -6.95 -1.37
C ARG A 1 9.46 -8.43 -1.30
N ARG A 2 9.49 -8.96 -0.11
CA ARG A 2 9.02 -10.33 0.19
C ARG A 2 7.85 -10.26 1.17
N LEU A 3 6.84 -11.10 0.94
CA LEU A 3 5.77 -11.36 1.89
C LEU A 3 6.07 -12.68 2.59
N ALA A 4 5.97 -12.72 3.91
CA ALA A 4 6.30 -13.89 4.70
C ALA A 4 5.04 -14.51 5.31
N TYR A 5 4.90 -15.82 5.16
CA TYR A 5 3.85 -16.62 5.77
C TYR A 5 4.50 -17.68 6.63
N VAL A 6 4.32 -17.58 7.93
CA VAL A 6 5.04 -18.42 8.91
C VAL A 6 4.42 -19.80 8.97
N LYS A 7 5.26 -20.82 8.86
CA LYS A 7 4.87 -22.23 8.92
C LYS A 7 3.65 -22.56 8.05
N PRO A 8 3.71 -22.30 6.73
CA PRO A 8 2.59 -22.57 5.86
C PRO A 8 2.33 -24.07 5.73
N ARG A 9 1.08 -24.46 5.73
CA ARG A 9 0.66 -25.85 5.49
C ARG A 9 -0.77 -25.92 5.00
N ILE A 10 -1.14 -27.05 4.41
CA ILE A 10 -2.53 -27.35 4.06
C ILE A 10 -3.25 -27.75 5.34
N GLY A 11 -4.41 -27.13 5.57
CA GLY A 11 -5.29 -27.43 6.69
C GLY A 11 -6.75 -27.46 6.28
N GLU A 12 -7.62 -27.86 7.17
CA GLU A 12 -9.06 -27.83 6.95
C GLU A 12 -9.60 -26.42 7.19
N ASN A 13 -10.39 -25.90 6.25
CA ASN A 13 -11.06 -24.63 6.43
C ASN A 13 -12.39 -24.79 7.19
N ARG A 14 -13.03 -23.66 7.54
CA ARG A 14 -14.30 -23.66 8.26
C ARG A 14 -15.48 -24.31 7.50
N PHE A 15 -15.31 -24.55 6.20
CA PHE A 15 -16.31 -25.20 5.34
C PHE A 15 -16.03 -26.69 5.11
N GLY A 16 -15.01 -27.27 5.80
CA GLY A 16 -14.64 -28.67 5.69
C GLY A 16 -13.75 -29.04 4.51
N GLY A 17 -13.32 -28.05 3.70
CA GLY A 17 -12.40 -28.25 2.59
C GLY A 17 -10.95 -27.93 2.93
N ASP A 18 -10.04 -28.28 2.03
CA ASP A 18 -8.62 -27.96 2.20
C ASP A 18 -8.38 -26.48 1.91
N SER A 19 -7.49 -25.88 2.71
CA SER A 19 -7.03 -24.52 2.46
C SER A 19 -5.57 -24.35 2.90
N ILE A 20 -4.94 -23.30 2.41
CA ILE A 20 -3.62 -22.89 2.87
C ILE A 20 -3.79 -22.20 4.21
N THR A 21 -2.99 -22.64 5.20
CA THR A 21 -2.95 -22.02 6.52
C THR A 21 -1.53 -21.62 6.89
N TYR A 22 -1.40 -20.63 7.74
CA TYR A 22 -0.11 -20.13 8.24
C TYR A 22 -0.29 -19.56 9.65
N GLU A 23 0.79 -19.31 10.35
CA GLU A 23 0.74 -18.72 11.68
C GLU A 23 0.93 -17.20 11.63
N GLY A 24 0.14 -16.48 12.41
CA GLY A 24 0.19 -15.04 12.51
C GLY A 24 -0.70 -14.50 13.62
N ILE A 25 -0.76 -13.18 13.73
CA ILE A 25 -1.61 -12.51 14.70
C ILE A 25 -3.02 -12.39 14.10
N GLY A 26 -3.97 -13.04 14.73
CA GLY A 26 -5.38 -13.01 14.36
C GLY A 26 -6.14 -11.81 14.93
N THR A 27 -7.45 -11.79 14.70
CA THR A 27 -8.36 -10.71 15.14
C THR A 27 -8.35 -10.51 16.67
N GLY A 28 -8.09 -11.59 17.43
CA GLY A 28 -7.96 -11.54 18.89
C GLY A 28 -6.61 -11.01 19.40
N ARG A 29 -5.75 -10.50 18.51
CA ARG A 29 -4.39 -10.02 18.82
C ARG A 29 -3.50 -11.08 19.46
N LYS A 30 -3.80 -12.33 19.21
CA LYS A 30 -3.01 -13.50 19.67
C LYS A 30 -2.39 -14.19 18.47
N TRP A 31 -1.25 -14.84 18.70
CA TRP A 31 -0.60 -15.69 17.70
C TRP A 31 -1.43 -16.95 17.52
N GLU A 32 -1.90 -17.17 16.32
CA GLU A 32 -2.77 -18.31 16.01
C GLU A 32 -2.57 -18.77 14.56
N ARG A 33 -3.18 -19.90 14.22
CA ARG A 33 -3.19 -20.37 12.85
C ARG A 33 -4.33 -19.72 12.07
N LEU A 34 -3.98 -19.14 10.94
CA LEU A 34 -4.88 -18.39 10.08
C LEU A 34 -5.11 -19.13 8.77
N GLU A 35 -6.32 -19.05 8.24
CA GLU A 35 -6.65 -19.52 6.90
C GLU A 35 -6.40 -18.43 5.87
N THR A 36 -6.03 -18.84 4.65
CA THR A 36 -5.96 -17.95 3.51
C THR A 36 -6.40 -18.68 2.23
N TYR A 37 -6.53 -17.95 1.17
CA TYR A 37 -6.95 -18.45 -0.14
C TYR A 37 -6.29 -17.60 -1.24
N SER A 38 -6.38 -18.07 -2.49
CA SER A 38 -5.71 -17.44 -3.62
C SER A 38 -6.03 -15.95 -3.78
N GLY A 39 -7.31 -15.58 -3.66
CA GLY A 39 -7.73 -14.18 -3.75
C GLY A 39 -7.08 -13.29 -2.69
N LYS A 40 -6.96 -13.79 -1.45
CA LYS A 40 -6.32 -13.06 -0.37
C LYS A 40 -4.82 -12.90 -0.58
N LEU A 41 -4.18 -13.93 -1.10
CA LEU A 41 -2.74 -13.85 -1.45
C LEU A 41 -2.49 -12.82 -2.54
N VAL A 42 -3.32 -12.79 -3.58
CA VAL A 42 -3.25 -11.78 -4.65
C VAL A 42 -3.49 -10.38 -4.08
N GLU A 43 -4.49 -10.20 -3.24
CA GLU A 43 -4.78 -8.93 -2.56
C GLU A 43 -3.55 -8.44 -1.79
N ASN A 44 -2.90 -9.31 -1.04
CA ASN A 44 -1.71 -8.94 -0.27
C ASN A 44 -0.55 -8.49 -1.17
N ILE A 45 -0.36 -9.15 -2.31
CA ILE A 45 0.66 -8.76 -3.29
C ILE A 45 0.35 -7.38 -3.87
N VAL A 46 -0.90 -7.15 -4.27
CA VAL A 46 -1.32 -5.87 -4.87
C VAL A 46 -1.17 -4.73 -3.86
N GLN A 47 -1.60 -4.92 -2.62
CA GLN A 47 -1.46 -3.90 -1.58
C GLN A 47 0.00 -3.61 -1.23
N ALA A 48 0.84 -4.63 -1.15
CA ALA A 48 2.28 -4.44 -0.92
C ALA A 48 2.93 -3.65 -2.07
N THR A 49 2.55 -3.93 -3.30
CA THR A 49 3.03 -3.21 -4.49
C THR A 49 2.58 -1.74 -4.45
N ALA A 50 1.32 -1.48 -4.12
CA ALA A 50 0.78 -0.13 -4.00
C ALA A 50 1.54 0.68 -2.93
N ARG A 51 1.86 0.07 -1.80
CA ARG A 51 2.67 0.71 -0.76
C ARG A 51 4.08 1.04 -1.24
N ASP A 52 4.71 0.14 -1.98
CA ASP A 52 6.04 0.37 -2.54
C ASP A 52 6.04 1.51 -3.57
N LEU A 53 4.97 1.61 -4.36
CA LEU A 53 4.77 2.73 -5.30
C LEU A 53 4.62 4.07 -4.57
N LEU A 54 3.84 4.12 -3.49
CA LEU A 54 3.71 5.33 -2.68
C LEU A 54 5.06 5.74 -2.09
N PHE A 55 5.83 4.82 -1.53
CA PHE A 55 7.14 5.11 -0.95
C PHE A 55 8.14 5.55 -2.03
N TYR A 56 8.08 5.00 -3.23
CA TYR A 56 8.87 5.50 -4.35
C TYR A 56 8.53 6.97 -4.65
N SER A 57 7.25 7.31 -4.70
CA SER A 57 6.81 8.70 -4.90
C SER A 57 7.29 9.63 -3.78
N MET A 58 7.27 9.16 -2.53
CA MET A 58 7.80 9.92 -1.40
C MET A 58 9.29 10.21 -1.54
N GLN A 59 10.05 9.29 -2.11
CA GLN A 59 11.48 9.51 -2.40
C GLN A 59 11.70 10.53 -3.52
N THR A 60 10.92 10.45 -4.60
CA THR A 60 11.03 11.41 -5.72
C THR A 60 10.54 12.81 -5.34
N LEU A 61 9.67 12.92 -4.36
CA LEU A 61 9.13 14.18 -3.84
C LEU A 61 9.81 14.63 -2.54
N SER A 62 11.00 14.15 -2.26
CA SER A 62 11.73 14.44 -1.01
C SER A 62 12.10 15.93 -0.84
N GLN A 63 12.11 16.74 -1.92
CA GLN A 63 12.30 18.18 -1.86
C GLN A 63 11.12 18.92 -1.21
N TYR A 64 9.95 18.31 -1.14
CA TYR A 64 8.79 18.85 -0.46
C TYR A 64 8.74 18.39 0.99
N PHE A 65 8.07 19.15 1.86
CA PHE A 65 7.89 18.77 3.25
C PHE A 65 6.73 17.80 3.37
N ILE A 66 7.03 16.50 3.39
CA ILE A 66 6.05 15.43 3.54
C ILE A 66 5.75 15.30 5.03
N VAL A 67 4.52 15.63 5.42
CA VAL A 67 4.05 15.59 6.80
C VAL A 67 3.64 14.18 7.22
N GLY A 68 3.10 13.41 6.28
CA GLY A 68 2.65 12.05 6.56
C GLY A 68 2.06 11.39 5.33
N HIS A 69 1.63 10.15 5.52
CA HIS A 69 0.93 9.38 4.49
C HIS A 69 -0.14 8.50 5.13
N ILE A 70 -1.22 8.27 4.41
CA ILE A 70 -2.33 7.43 4.85
C ILE A 70 -2.81 6.62 3.64
N HIS A 71 -2.70 5.29 3.73
CA HIS A 71 -3.05 4.37 2.64
C HIS A 71 -2.30 4.70 1.34
N ASP A 72 -2.98 5.27 0.37
CA ASP A 72 -2.47 5.70 -0.92
C ASP A 72 -2.33 7.23 -1.05
N GLU A 73 -2.52 7.95 0.04
CA GLU A 73 -2.43 9.41 0.11
C GLU A 73 -1.09 9.86 0.69
N MET A 74 -0.60 10.99 0.18
CA MET A 74 0.55 11.70 0.72
C MET A 74 0.12 13.11 1.12
N ILE A 75 0.52 13.53 2.32
CA ILE A 75 0.22 14.84 2.86
C ILE A 75 1.49 15.68 2.81
N ILE A 76 1.43 16.79 2.09
CA ILE A 76 2.56 17.67 1.87
C ILE A 76 2.19 19.08 2.37
N GLU A 77 3.06 19.65 3.20
CA GLU A 77 2.98 21.07 3.57
C GLU A 77 3.89 21.86 2.63
N CYS A 78 3.34 22.83 1.93
CA CYS A 78 4.08 23.59 0.93
C CYS A 78 3.59 25.05 0.84
N PRO A 79 4.40 25.96 0.29
CA PRO A 79 3.97 27.33 0.01
C PRO A 79 2.75 27.37 -0.91
N LYS A 80 1.93 28.41 -0.77
CA LYS A 80 0.69 28.58 -1.55
C LYS A 80 0.90 28.72 -3.05
N ASP A 81 2.09 29.10 -3.48
CA ASP A 81 2.46 29.22 -4.89
C ASP A 81 2.92 27.91 -5.53
N THR A 82 2.98 26.83 -4.75
CA THR A 82 3.33 25.49 -5.25
C THR A 82 2.20 24.97 -6.14
N LYS A 83 2.58 24.46 -7.32
CA LYS A 83 1.61 23.92 -8.27
C LYS A 83 1.27 22.48 -7.96
N LEU A 84 0.01 22.23 -7.68
CA LEU A 84 -0.50 20.88 -7.40
C LEU A 84 -0.24 19.91 -8.56
N ASP A 85 -0.42 20.37 -9.81
CA ASP A 85 -0.25 19.53 -10.99
C ASP A 85 1.17 18.96 -11.12
N GLU A 86 2.19 19.73 -10.75
CA GLU A 86 3.59 19.27 -10.78
C GLU A 86 3.81 18.12 -9.80
N ILE A 87 3.23 18.21 -8.61
CA ILE A 87 3.30 17.16 -7.60
C ILE A 87 2.57 15.91 -8.08
N CYS A 88 1.37 16.05 -8.62
CA CYS A 88 0.59 14.94 -9.16
C CYS A 88 1.30 14.25 -10.33
N GLN A 89 1.93 15.01 -11.22
CA GLN A 89 2.71 14.46 -12.32
C GLN A 89 3.91 13.65 -11.83
N GLN A 90 4.62 14.11 -10.80
CA GLN A 90 5.72 13.37 -10.20
C GLN A 90 5.25 12.08 -9.52
N MET A 91 4.10 12.11 -8.82
CA MET A 91 3.52 10.91 -8.22
C MET A 91 3.12 9.87 -9.27
N ALA A 92 2.78 10.30 -10.48
CA ALA A 92 2.38 9.42 -11.58
C ALA A 92 3.56 8.81 -12.34
N ILE A 93 4.81 9.14 -11.99
CA ILE A 93 5.99 8.55 -12.62
C ILE A 93 6.11 7.09 -12.18
N THR A 94 6.14 6.19 -13.17
CA THR A 94 6.27 4.75 -12.93
C THR A 94 7.74 4.41 -12.69
N PRO A 95 8.09 3.73 -11.58
CA PRO A 95 9.46 3.26 -11.38
C PRO A 95 9.83 2.15 -12.37
N ASP A 96 11.13 1.98 -12.62
CA ASP A 96 11.65 1.02 -13.59
C ASP A 96 11.19 -0.42 -13.32
N TRP A 97 11.09 -0.80 -12.04
CA TRP A 97 10.65 -2.14 -11.64
C TRP A 97 9.15 -2.40 -11.89
N ALA A 98 8.37 -1.36 -12.19
CA ALA A 98 6.94 -1.46 -12.50
C ALA A 98 6.63 -1.02 -13.93
N LYS A 99 7.56 -1.18 -14.84
CA LYS A 99 7.44 -0.76 -16.24
C LYS A 99 6.15 -1.30 -16.89
N GLY A 100 5.40 -0.41 -17.54
CA GLY A 100 4.14 -0.73 -18.19
C GLY A 100 2.91 -0.50 -17.31
N LEU A 101 3.09 -0.26 -16.01
CA LEU A 101 1.99 0.09 -15.12
C LEU A 101 1.65 1.58 -15.30
N LEU A 102 0.39 1.85 -15.60
CA LEU A 102 -0.11 3.22 -15.73
C LEU A 102 -0.53 3.75 -14.36
N LEU A 103 0.17 4.76 -13.88
CA LEU A 103 -0.11 5.42 -12.62
C LEU A 103 -0.79 6.75 -12.85
N ARG A 104 -1.71 7.11 -11.98
CA ARG A 104 -2.37 8.40 -11.95
C ARG A 104 -2.44 8.89 -10.51
N ALA A 105 -2.25 10.19 -10.32
CA ALA A 105 -2.42 10.85 -9.03
C ALA A 105 -3.36 12.03 -9.21
N ASP A 106 -4.29 12.16 -8.29
CA ASP A 106 -5.16 13.32 -8.15
C ASP A 106 -4.89 13.96 -6.79
N GLY A 107 -5.15 15.24 -6.66
CA GLY A 107 -4.90 15.95 -5.42
C GLY A 107 -5.80 17.16 -5.24
N TYR A 108 -5.80 17.69 -4.04
CA TYR A 108 -6.50 18.94 -3.71
C TYR A 108 -5.72 19.73 -2.67
N GLU A 109 -5.97 21.01 -2.62
CA GLU A 109 -5.38 21.93 -1.65
C GLU A 109 -6.35 22.19 -0.50
N CYS A 110 -5.82 22.26 0.72
CA CYS A 110 -6.61 22.62 1.89
C CYS A 110 -5.73 23.33 2.92
N SER A 111 -6.35 24.05 3.85
CA SER A 111 -5.63 24.74 4.92
C SER A 111 -5.37 23.85 6.13
N PHE A 112 -6.06 22.73 6.22
CA PHE A 112 -5.86 21.69 7.24
C PHE A 112 -6.23 20.33 6.65
N TYR A 113 -5.66 19.26 7.20
CA TYR A 113 -5.95 17.92 6.71
C TYR A 113 -7.44 17.58 6.88
N LYS A 114 -8.03 17.11 5.83
CA LYS A 114 -9.36 16.49 5.85
C LYS A 114 -9.37 15.30 4.90
N LYS A 115 -10.08 14.29 5.28
CA LYS A 115 -10.29 13.13 4.41
C LYS A 115 -11.33 13.50 3.34
N ASP A 116 -11.01 13.17 2.12
CA ASP A 116 -11.93 13.33 1.00
C ASP A 116 -13.03 12.25 1.02
#